data_8e3c03ac25f0db6ae00d378b209dfac7
#
_entry.id   8e3c03ac25f0db6ae00d378b209dfac7
#
_cell.length_a   1.000
_cell.length_b   1.000
_cell.length_c   1.000
_cell.angle_alpha   90.00
_cell.angle_beta   90.00
_cell.angle_gamma   90.00
#
_symmetry.space_group_name_H-M   'P 1'
#
loop_
_entity.id
_entity.type
_entity.pdbx_description
1 polymer ?
#
loop_
_entity_poly.entity_id
_entity_poly.type
_entity_poly.pdbx_seq_one_letter_code
_entity_poly.pdbx_strand_id
1 'polypeptide(L)'
;MGKNFSLNTNKARPKNDFYQTPYSMTRHLLDREKFEGKIFEPCCGEGAILKVLDEYNYEYSCGDITFASNFLENFSQHDNIITNPPYSLAKEFILHAKEHTSKKIAMLLPLNYLHGIQRYREVWLDTEFPLKKIYVFCRYPMLSNEIREDGKYGSGMMVYAWFIWDRDHKGSATIDWIDNSDDIIKK
;
A
#
# COMPACT_ATOMS: atom_id res chain seq x y z
N MET A 1 19.59 -28.12 23.31
CA MET A 1 18.60 -27.27 24.00
C MET A 1 18.05 -26.29 22.99
N GLY A 2 16.90 -26.60 22.41
CA GLY A 2 16.24 -25.73 21.43
C GLY A 2 15.55 -24.57 22.15
N LYS A 3 15.88 -23.34 21.78
CA LYS A 3 15.13 -22.15 22.23
C LYS A 3 13.81 -22.12 21.45
N ASN A 4 12.70 -22.37 22.14
CA ASN A 4 11.38 -22.11 21.61
C ASN A 4 11.21 -20.61 21.39
N PHE A 5 11.19 -20.18 20.13
CA PHE A 5 10.75 -18.84 19.76
C PHE A 5 9.23 -18.77 19.88
N SER A 6 8.74 -18.44 21.06
CA SER A 6 7.35 -18.06 21.26
C SER A 6 7.16 -16.65 20.71
N LEU A 7 6.50 -16.53 19.57
CA LEU A 7 6.04 -15.25 19.06
C LEU A 7 4.96 -14.72 20.01
N ASN A 8 5.29 -13.67 20.73
CA ASN A 8 4.36 -12.99 21.64
C ASN A 8 3.38 -12.16 20.79
N THR A 9 2.27 -12.78 20.36
CA THR A 9 1.25 -12.24 19.46
C THR A 9 0.17 -11.41 20.17
N ASN A 10 0.41 -10.91 21.37
CA ASN A 10 -0.59 -10.28 22.23
C ASN A 10 -0.72 -8.75 22.08
N LYS A 11 -0.33 -8.15 20.94
CA LYS A 11 -0.83 -6.81 20.61
C LYS A 11 -2.13 -6.98 19.81
N ALA A 12 -3.25 -6.55 20.39
CA ALA A 12 -4.51 -6.47 19.69
C ALA A 12 -4.30 -5.67 18.37
N ARG A 13 -4.78 -6.20 17.24
CA ARG A 13 -4.74 -5.45 15.98
C ARG A 13 -5.53 -4.16 16.14
N PRO A 14 -5.04 -3.04 15.59
CA PRO A 14 -5.80 -1.80 15.60
C PRO A 14 -7.19 -2.02 15.02
N LYS A 15 -8.18 -1.28 15.55
CA LYS A 15 -9.54 -1.32 15.05
C LYS A 15 -9.52 -0.96 13.56
N ASN A 16 -10.16 -1.77 12.73
CA ASN A 16 -10.21 -1.62 11.26
C ASN A 16 -8.86 -1.80 10.52
N ASP A 17 -7.85 -2.48 11.10
CA ASP A 17 -6.52 -2.62 10.49
C ASP A 17 -5.88 -1.26 10.09
N PHE A 18 -6.22 -0.18 10.80
CA PHE A 18 -5.73 1.15 10.50
C PHE A 18 -4.25 1.29 10.84
N TYR A 19 -3.44 1.55 9.82
CA TYR A 19 -2.02 1.86 9.92
C TYR A 19 -1.72 3.11 9.10
N GLN A 20 -1.36 4.20 9.76
CA GLN A 20 -1.00 5.42 9.06
C GLN A 20 0.24 5.19 8.19
N THR A 21 0.13 5.54 6.90
CA THR A 21 1.22 5.41 5.95
C THR A 21 2.27 6.48 6.19
N PRO A 22 3.55 6.14 6.45
CA PRO A 22 4.61 7.14 6.52
C PRO A 22 4.70 7.94 5.23
N TYR A 23 4.85 9.26 5.33
CA TYR A 23 4.94 10.16 4.17
C TYR A 23 6.06 9.78 3.20
N SER A 24 7.21 9.35 3.73
CA SER A 24 8.34 8.91 2.92
C SER A 24 8.00 7.77 1.97
N MET A 25 7.15 6.81 2.41
CA MET A 25 6.76 5.69 1.54
C MET A 25 5.99 6.15 0.31
N THR A 26 5.11 7.12 0.46
CA THR A 26 4.36 7.70 -0.67
C THR A 26 5.27 8.56 -1.55
N ARG A 27 6.20 9.34 -0.98
CA ARG A 27 7.20 10.09 -1.75
C ARG A 27 8.05 9.17 -2.60
N HIS A 28 8.56 8.06 -2.03
CA HIS A 28 9.32 7.06 -2.78
C HIS A 28 8.53 6.45 -3.94
N LEU A 29 7.22 6.28 -3.79
CA LEU A 29 6.35 5.85 -4.89
C LEU A 29 6.32 6.90 -5.99
N LEU A 30 5.97 8.15 -5.65
CA LEU A 30 5.75 9.23 -6.62
C LEU A 30 7.04 9.71 -7.32
N ASP A 31 8.21 9.48 -6.70
CA ASP A 31 9.51 9.69 -7.34
C ASP A 31 9.80 8.69 -8.47
N ARG A 32 9.16 7.51 -8.43
CA ARG A 32 9.42 6.38 -9.34
C ARG A 32 8.32 6.11 -10.33
N GLU A 33 7.06 6.37 -9.95
CA GLU A 33 5.89 6.15 -10.79
C GLU A 33 5.15 7.48 -11.03
N LYS A 34 4.73 7.69 -12.28
CA LYS A 34 3.87 8.80 -12.68
C LYS A 34 2.45 8.31 -12.89
N PHE A 35 1.50 9.11 -12.43
CA PHE A 35 0.08 8.84 -12.55
C PHE A 35 -0.54 9.96 -13.38
N GLU A 36 -1.11 9.62 -14.52
CA GLU A 36 -1.80 10.57 -15.39
C GLU A 36 -3.29 10.64 -15.03
N GLY A 37 -3.80 11.85 -14.82
CA GLY A 37 -5.19 12.08 -14.40
C GLY A 37 -5.36 12.08 -12.89
N LYS A 38 -6.59 11.91 -12.45
CA LYS A 38 -6.98 12.03 -11.05
C LYS A 38 -6.68 10.75 -10.26
N ILE A 39 -6.24 10.92 -9.02
CA ILE A 39 -5.98 9.81 -8.10
C ILE A 39 -7.13 9.68 -7.11
N PHE A 40 -7.58 8.47 -6.85
CA PHE A 40 -8.51 8.17 -5.77
C PHE A 40 -7.82 7.41 -4.64
N GLU A 41 -7.97 7.89 -3.40
CA GLU A 41 -7.51 7.22 -2.18
C GLU A 41 -8.74 6.71 -1.41
N PRO A 42 -9.07 5.40 -1.51
CA PRO A 42 -10.28 4.86 -0.90
C PRO A 42 -10.20 4.60 0.62
N CYS A 43 -9.02 4.71 1.22
CA CYS A 43 -8.77 4.46 2.65
C CYS A 43 -7.94 5.59 3.25
N CYS A 44 -8.39 6.83 3.07
CA CYS A 44 -7.54 7.99 3.36
C CYS A 44 -7.22 8.20 4.84
N GLY A 45 -8.00 7.64 5.76
CA GLY A 45 -7.78 7.78 7.20
C GLY A 45 -7.55 9.24 7.60
N GLU A 46 -6.39 9.53 8.16
CA GLU A 46 -5.95 10.89 8.53
C GLU A 46 -5.30 11.68 7.37
N GLY A 47 -5.39 11.19 6.15
CA GLY A 47 -4.93 11.89 4.96
C GLY A 47 -3.42 11.87 4.72
N ALA A 48 -2.70 10.85 5.20
CA ALA A 48 -1.25 10.79 5.06
C ALA A 48 -0.79 10.71 3.59
N ILE A 49 -1.46 9.90 2.77
CA ILE A 49 -1.17 9.82 1.33
C ILE A 49 -1.58 11.14 0.65
N LEU A 50 -2.74 11.71 1.02
CA LEU A 50 -3.25 12.95 0.41
C LEU A 50 -2.27 14.12 0.58
N LYS A 51 -1.65 14.27 1.76
CA LYS A 51 -0.63 15.30 1.98
C LYS A 51 0.54 15.19 1.02
N VAL A 52 0.96 13.97 0.68
CA VAL A 52 2.06 13.78 -0.27
C VAL A 52 1.58 14.01 -1.70
N LEU A 53 0.33 13.68 -2.03
CA LEU A 53 -0.25 14.03 -3.33
C LEU A 53 -0.30 15.55 -3.55
N ASP A 54 -0.61 16.33 -2.50
CA ASP A 54 -0.53 17.80 -2.53
C ASP A 54 0.90 18.29 -2.80
N GLU A 55 1.93 17.72 -2.12
CA GLU A 55 3.33 18.07 -2.34
C GLU A 55 3.77 17.87 -3.79
N TYR A 56 3.21 16.87 -4.48
CA TYR A 56 3.51 16.55 -5.88
C TYR A 56 2.52 17.16 -6.88
N ASN A 57 1.59 18.00 -6.42
CA ASN A 57 0.58 18.68 -7.22
C ASN A 57 -0.33 17.73 -8.03
N TYR A 58 -0.69 16.58 -7.46
CA TYR A 58 -1.68 15.69 -8.04
C TYR A 58 -3.11 16.13 -7.70
N GLU A 59 -4.01 16.06 -8.67
CA GLU A 59 -5.44 16.13 -8.42
C GLU A 59 -5.93 14.80 -7.83
N TYR A 60 -6.70 14.88 -6.75
CA TYR A 60 -7.21 13.67 -6.09
C TYR A 60 -8.62 13.82 -5.56
N SER A 61 -9.21 12.68 -5.19
CA SER A 61 -10.37 12.55 -4.33
C SER A 61 -10.14 11.43 -3.33
N CYS A 62 -10.88 11.41 -2.26
CA CYS A 62 -10.72 10.39 -1.22
C CYS A 62 -12.06 9.85 -0.72
N GLY A 63 -11.99 8.66 -0.12
CA GLY A 63 -13.03 8.03 0.66
C GLY A 63 -12.44 7.34 1.87
N ASP A 64 -13.26 7.03 2.83
CA ASP A 64 -12.89 6.20 3.99
C ASP A 64 -14.16 5.65 4.64
N ILE A 65 -14.07 4.43 5.17
CA ILE A 65 -15.21 3.79 5.85
C ILE A 65 -15.67 4.58 7.08
N THR A 66 -14.79 5.35 7.69
CA THR A 66 -15.12 6.22 8.84
C THR A 66 -16.00 7.41 8.45
N PHE A 67 -16.03 7.76 7.17
CA PHE A 67 -16.90 8.81 6.59
C PHE A 67 -18.08 8.21 5.83
N ALA A 68 -18.47 6.98 6.15
CA ALA A 68 -19.53 6.23 5.47
C ALA A 68 -19.27 6.03 3.94
N SER A 69 -18.01 6.04 3.52
CA SER A 69 -17.60 5.75 2.15
C SER A 69 -16.93 4.37 2.10
N ASN A 70 -17.74 3.35 1.81
CA ASN A 70 -17.23 1.99 1.63
C ASN A 70 -16.74 1.81 0.20
N PHE A 71 -15.42 1.60 0.03
CA PHE A 71 -14.82 1.42 -1.29
C PHE A 71 -15.44 0.25 -2.07
N LEU A 72 -15.70 -0.87 -1.40
CA LEU A 72 -16.26 -2.08 -2.04
C LEU A 72 -17.72 -1.91 -2.50
N GLU A 73 -18.37 -0.81 -2.13
CA GLU A 73 -19.72 -0.41 -2.57
C GLU A 73 -19.68 0.81 -3.50
N ASN A 74 -18.49 1.32 -3.82
CA ASN A 74 -18.29 2.45 -4.74
C ASN A 74 -18.03 1.93 -6.15
N PHE A 75 -18.98 2.08 -7.04
CA PHE A 75 -18.91 1.64 -8.44
C PHE A 75 -18.52 2.77 -9.41
N SER A 76 -18.02 3.89 -8.90
CA SER A 76 -17.50 4.99 -9.74
C SER A 76 -16.20 4.58 -10.42
N GLN A 77 -16.00 5.09 -11.65
CA GLN A 77 -14.74 4.89 -12.37
C GLN A 77 -13.69 5.92 -11.94
N HIS A 78 -12.46 5.46 -11.82
CA HIS A 78 -11.30 6.28 -11.43
C HIS A 78 -10.19 6.15 -12.46
N ASP A 79 -9.40 7.21 -12.66
CA ASP A 79 -8.19 7.11 -13.50
C ASP A 79 -7.15 6.23 -12.80
N ASN A 80 -6.84 6.57 -11.55
CA ASN A 80 -5.84 5.88 -10.77
C ASN A 80 -6.30 5.68 -9.32
N ILE A 81 -5.77 4.64 -8.66
CA ILE A 81 -5.94 4.41 -7.23
C ILE A 81 -4.57 4.31 -6.58
N ILE A 82 -4.37 5.06 -5.48
CA ILE A 82 -3.21 4.88 -4.58
C ILE A 82 -3.75 4.70 -3.17
N THR A 83 -3.43 3.59 -2.51
CA THR A 83 -3.96 3.31 -1.17
C THR A 83 -3.09 2.36 -0.36
N ASN A 84 -3.25 2.43 0.96
CA ASN A 84 -2.83 1.43 1.93
C ASN A 84 -4.10 0.75 2.47
N PRO A 85 -4.56 -0.35 1.84
CA PRO A 85 -5.84 -0.97 2.17
C PRO A 85 -5.79 -1.75 3.49
N PRO A 86 -6.92 -2.04 4.13
CA PRO A 86 -6.98 -3.01 5.22
C PRO A 86 -6.53 -4.38 4.70
N TYR A 87 -5.45 -4.93 5.27
CA TYR A 87 -4.81 -6.15 4.73
C TYR A 87 -5.70 -7.40 4.79
N SER A 88 -6.66 -7.42 5.69
CA SER A 88 -7.67 -8.48 5.77
C SER A 88 -8.60 -8.51 4.55
N LEU A 89 -8.80 -7.38 3.87
CA LEU A 89 -9.64 -7.20 2.69
C LEU A 89 -8.85 -6.89 1.42
N ALA A 90 -7.51 -7.03 1.46
CA ALA A 90 -6.66 -6.55 0.36
C ALA A 90 -6.96 -7.25 -0.98
N LYS A 91 -7.38 -8.53 -0.97
CA LYS A 91 -7.76 -9.22 -2.21
C LYS A 91 -9.01 -8.60 -2.82
N GLU A 92 -10.03 -8.40 -2.03
CA GLU A 92 -11.28 -7.77 -2.43
C GLU A 92 -11.04 -6.36 -2.97
N PHE A 93 -10.18 -5.60 -2.30
CA PHE A 93 -9.76 -4.26 -2.73
C PHE A 93 -9.04 -4.28 -4.08
N ILE A 94 -8.13 -5.24 -4.32
CA ILE A 94 -7.43 -5.36 -5.59
C ILE A 94 -8.41 -5.69 -6.72
N LEU A 95 -9.29 -6.67 -6.52
CA LEU A 95 -10.24 -7.09 -7.53
C LEU A 95 -11.21 -5.96 -7.88
N HIS A 96 -11.79 -5.32 -6.87
CA HIS A 96 -12.68 -4.18 -7.06
C HIS A 96 -11.98 -2.99 -7.74
N ALA A 97 -10.75 -2.67 -7.31
CA ALA A 97 -9.97 -1.62 -7.95
C ALA A 97 -9.71 -1.90 -9.44
N LYS A 98 -9.41 -3.15 -9.82
CA LYS A 98 -9.20 -3.51 -11.23
C LYS A 98 -10.44 -3.30 -12.09
N GLU A 99 -11.62 -3.53 -11.56
CA GLU A 99 -12.90 -3.31 -12.25
C GLU A 99 -13.22 -1.83 -12.42
N HIS A 100 -12.79 -0.99 -11.47
CA HIS A 100 -13.20 0.41 -11.38
C HIS A 100 -12.05 1.42 -11.62
N THR A 101 -10.91 0.98 -12.18
CA THR A 101 -9.77 1.85 -12.51
C THR A 101 -9.40 1.71 -13.98
N SER A 102 -9.18 2.84 -14.65
CA SER A 102 -8.87 2.87 -16.08
C SER A 102 -7.38 2.80 -16.40
N LYS A 103 -6.48 3.24 -15.50
CA LYS A 103 -5.04 3.36 -15.77
C LYS A 103 -4.17 2.56 -14.81
N LYS A 104 -3.91 3.09 -13.59
CA LYS A 104 -2.97 2.49 -12.66
C LYS A 104 -3.54 2.30 -11.25
N ILE A 105 -3.08 1.25 -10.59
CA ILE A 105 -3.33 0.98 -9.18
C ILE A 105 -2.00 0.83 -8.48
N ALA A 106 -1.83 1.51 -7.35
CA ALA A 106 -0.72 1.32 -6.44
C ALA A 106 -1.25 0.97 -5.05
N MET A 107 -0.91 -0.20 -4.54
CA MET A 107 -1.29 -0.62 -3.19
C MET A 107 -0.07 -0.95 -2.35
N LEU A 108 -0.05 -0.41 -1.14
CA LEU A 108 0.97 -0.74 -0.14
C LEU A 108 0.58 -2.02 0.58
N LEU A 109 1.33 -3.09 0.35
CA LEU A 109 1.01 -4.40 0.88
C LEU A 109 2.22 -5.05 1.55
N PRO A 110 2.01 -5.96 2.51
CA PRO A 110 3.07 -6.83 2.98
C PRO A 110 3.61 -7.71 1.85
N LEU A 111 4.93 -7.89 1.77
CA LEU A 111 5.55 -8.65 0.68
C LEU A 111 5.11 -10.12 0.63
N ASN A 112 4.77 -10.72 1.78
CA ASN A 112 4.22 -12.07 1.84
C ASN A 112 2.83 -12.20 1.17
N TYR A 113 2.23 -11.09 0.75
CA TYR A 113 1.00 -11.09 -0.03
C TYR A 113 1.16 -11.78 -1.40
N LEU A 114 2.38 -11.86 -1.92
CA LEU A 114 2.71 -12.63 -3.14
C LEU A 114 2.41 -14.13 -3.00
N HIS A 115 2.40 -14.66 -1.79
CA HIS A 115 2.14 -16.07 -1.54
C HIS A 115 0.64 -16.35 -1.39
N GLY A 116 0.18 -17.49 -1.94
CA GLY A 116 -1.17 -18.02 -1.75
C GLY A 116 -1.86 -18.41 -3.05
N ILE A 117 -2.42 -19.64 -3.07
CA ILE A 117 -3.00 -20.22 -4.30
C ILE A 117 -4.21 -19.46 -4.83
N GLN A 118 -5.05 -18.89 -3.96
CA GLN A 118 -6.18 -18.09 -4.41
C GLN A 118 -5.70 -16.79 -5.07
N ARG A 119 -4.77 -16.06 -4.42
CA ARG A 119 -4.17 -14.84 -4.99
C ARG A 119 -3.44 -15.12 -6.30
N TYR A 120 -2.76 -16.26 -6.38
CA TYR A 120 -2.14 -16.68 -7.65
C TYR A 120 -3.17 -16.74 -8.78
N ARG A 121 -4.31 -17.41 -8.55
CA ARG A 121 -5.33 -17.62 -9.58
C ARG A 121 -6.15 -16.37 -9.90
N GLU A 122 -6.49 -15.57 -8.88
CA GLU A 122 -7.46 -14.49 -8.99
C GLU A 122 -6.80 -13.12 -9.20
N VAL A 123 -5.54 -12.96 -8.80
CA VAL A 123 -4.85 -11.65 -8.84
C VAL A 123 -3.66 -11.66 -9.78
N TRP A 124 -2.78 -12.68 -9.68
CA TRP A 124 -1.48 -12.65 -10.36
C TRP A 124 -1.52 -13.15 -11.80
N LEU A 125 -2.49 -14.00 -12.16
CA LEU A 125 -2.68 -14.49 -13.53
C LEU A 125 -3.52 -13.55 -14.42
N ASP A 126 -4.01 -12.46 -13.87
CA ASP A 126 -4.81 -11.51 -14.64
C ASP A 126 -3.94 -10.77 -15.67
N THR A 127 -4.31 -10.88 -16.93
CA THR A 127 -3.63 -10.24 -18.07
C THR A 127 -4.34 -8.97 -18.56
N GLU A 128 -5.55 -8.72 -18.12
CA GLU A 128 -6.34 -7.54 -18.53
C GLU A 128 -5.91 -6.29 -17.71
N PHE A 129 -5.51 -6.52 -16.46
CA PHE A 129 -4.94 -5.48 -15.61
C PHE A 129 -3.73 -6.06 -14.84
N PRO A 130 -2.61 -6.29 -15.54
CA PRO A 130 -1.49 -7.05 -15.01
C PRO A 130 -0.72 -6.29 -13.93
N LEU A 131 -0.09 -7.06 -13.04
CA LEU A 131 0.94 -6.52 -12.16
C LEU A 131 2.14 -6.10 -13.01
N LYS A 132 2.55 -4.83 -12.89
CA LYS A 132 3.68 -4.24 -13.62
C LYS A 132 4.96 -4.32 -12.81
N LYS A 133 4.89 -3.90 -11.56
CA LYS A 133 6.08 -3.73 -10.74
C LYS A 133 5.79 -3.86 -9.25
N ILE A 134 6.81 -4.29 -8.52
CA ILE A 134 6.83 -4.30 -7.06
C ILE A 134 8.04 -3.50 -6.61
N TYR A 135 7.83 -2.46 -5.83
CA TYR A 135 8.90 -1.69 -5.18
C TYR A 135 9.04 -2.12 -3.73
N VAL A 136 10.11 -2.86 -3.45
CA VAL A 136 10.38 -3.43 -2.12
C VAL A 136 11.20 -2.45 -1.29
N PHE A 137 10.73 -2.10 -0.10
CA PHE A 137 11.50 -1.29 0.83
C PHE A 137 12.63 -2.11 1.45
N CYS A 138 13.87 -1.62 1.34
CA CYS A 138 15.06 -2.30 1.87
C CYS A 138 15.12 -2.28 3.39
N ARG A 139 14.47 -1.31 4.02
CA ARG A 139 14.35 -1.19 5.46
C ARG A 139 12.91 -1.22 5.88
N TYR A 140 12.62 -1.78 7.05
CA TYR A 140 11.28 -1.79 7.60
C TYR A 140 10.75 -0.35 7.78
N PRO A 141 9.79 0.10 6.99
CA PRO A 141 9.10 1.34 7.28
C PRO A 141 8.07 1.04 8.37
N MET A 142 8.09 1.80 9.44
CA MET A 142 7.04 1.67 10.43
C MET A 142 5.74 2.26 9.89
N LEU A 143 4.71 1.42 9.87
CA LEU A 143 3.34 1.87 9.64
C LEU A 143 2.72 2.41 10.94
N SER A 144 3.49 3.09 11.76
CA SER A 144 3.00 3.84 12.90
C SER A 144 3.99 4.96 13.22
N ASN A 145 3.46 6.12 13.56
CA ASN A 145 4.25 7.27 14.00
C ASN A 145 4.67 7.15 15.47
N GLU A 146 4.53 5.97 16.08
CA GLU A 146 4.93 5.73 17.46
C GLU A 146 6.46 5.71 17.59
N ILE A 147 7.01 6.73 18.17
CA ILE A 147 8.41 6.79 18.58
C ILE A 147 8.50 6.08 19.94
N ARG A 148 9.41 5.13 20.07
CA ARG A 148 9.70 4.45 21.33
C ARG A 148 10.36 5.42 22.31
N GLU A 149 10.34 5.11 23.61
CA GLU A 149 10.98 5.93 24.65
C GLU A 149 12.48 6.18 24.39
N ASP A 150 13.16 5.29 23.66
CA ASP A 150 14.55 5.43 23.24
C ASP A 150 14.76 6.35 22.02
N GLY A 151 13.70 7.02 21.56
CA GLY A 151 13.73 7.90 20.40
C GLY A 151 13.79 7.18 19.05
N LYS A 152 13.70 5.85 19.03
CA LYS A 152 13.72 5.04 17.82
C LYS A 152 12.33 4.52 17.49
N TYR A 153 12.10 4.25 16.22
CA TYR A 153 10.91 3.53 15.80
C TYR A 153 10.98 2.07 16.21
N GLY A 154 9.83 1.49 16.56
CA GLY A 154 9.73 0.06 16.83
C GLY A 154 10.22 -0.75 15.63
N SER A 155 10.92 -1.85 15.84
CA SER A 155 11.27 -2.78 14.77
C SER A 155 10.11 -3.76 14.55
N GLY A 156 9.62 -3.87 13.33
CA GLY A 156 8.68 -4.90 12.93
C GLY A 156 9.35 -5.94 12.03
N MET A 157 8.75 -7.12 11.91
CA MET A 157 9.25 -8.19 11.05
C MET A 157 8.56 -8.21 9.67
N MET A 158 7.65 -7.29 9.41
CA MET A 158 6.89 -7.24 8.15
C MET A 158 7.65 -6.43 7.11
N VAL A 159 7.89 -7.02 5.97
CA VAL A 159 8.43 -6.32 4.80
C VAL A 159 7.28 -5.82 3.96
N TYR A 160 7.31 -4.53 3.60
CA TYR A 160 6.29 -3.89 2.77
C TYR A 160 6.84 -3.55 1.40
N ALA A 161 5.92 -3.44 0.45
CA ALA A 161 6.21 -3.03 -0.91
C ALA A 161 5.02 -2.28 -1.50
N TRP A 162 5.29 -1.38 -2.44
CA TRP A 162 4.28 -0.89 -3.34
C TRP A 162 4.09 -1.88 -4.48
N PHE A 163 2.87 -2.35 -4.67
CA PHE A 163 2.46 -3.19 -5.79
C PHE A 163 1.78 -2.30 -6.82
N ILE A 164 2.31 -2.31 -8.05
CA ILE A 164 1.83 -1.45 -9.14
C ILE A 164 1.21 -2.32 -10.20
N TRP A 165 -0.08 -2.15 -10.42
CA TRP A 165 -0.77 -2.65 -11.60
C TRP A 165 -0.93 -1.51 -12.61
N ASP A 166 -0.82 -1.84 -13.89
CA ASP A 166 -0.91 -0.87 -14.98
C ASP A 166 -1.62 -1.54 -16.14
N ARG A 167 -2.76 -0.99 -16.55
CA ARG A 167 -3.60 -1.58 -17.60
C ARG A 167 -2.89 -1.69 -18.94
N ASP A 168 -1.99 -0.76 -19.22
CA ASP A 168 -1.23 -0.73 -20.47
C ASP A 168 0.06 -1.56 -20.44
N HIS A 169 0.38 -2.15 -19.28
CA HIS A 169 1.61 -2.95 -19.14
C HIS A 169 1.53 -4.23 -19.98
N LYS A 170 2.61 -4.50 -20.69
CA LYS A 170 2.81 -5.76 -21.43
C LYS A 170 4.09 -6.44 -20.93
N GLY A 171 3.96 -7.71 -20.64
CA GLY A 171 5.09 -8.51 -20.18
C GLY A 171 5.02 -8.94 -18.73
N SER A 172 6.14 -9.45 -18.21
CA SER A 172 6.23 -9.93 -16.83
C SER A 172 6.37 -8.79 -15.84
N ALA A 173 5.85 -8.98 -14.64
CA ALA A 173 6.10 -8.07 -13.53
C ALA A 173 7.58 -8.03 -13.17
N THR A 174 8.07 -6.87 -12.76
CA THR A 174 9.45 -6.68 -12.30
C THR A 174 9.50 -6.32 -10.83
N ILE A 175 10.62 -6.60 -10.18
CA ILE A 175 10.89 -6.20 -8.80
C ILE A 175 12.02 -5.18 -8.81
N ASP A 176 11.86 -4.13 -8.02
CA ASP A 176 12.87 -3.12 -7.79
C ASP A 176 12.93 -2.80 -6.29
N TRP A 177 14.03 -2.18 -5.84
CA TRP A 177 14.24 -1.90 -4.43
C TRP A 177 14.24 -0.40 -4.18
N ILE A 178 13.64 -0.03 -3.04
CA ILE A 178 13.69 1.33 -2.52
C ILE A 178 14.71 1.32 -1.38
N ASP A 179 15.84 1.98 -1.57
CA ASP A 179 16.71 2.32 -0.46
C ASP A 179 16.07 3.46 0.33
N ASN A 180 15.59 3.11 1.51
CA ASN A 180 14.98 4.02 2.47
C ASN A 180 15.80 4.08 3.77
N SER A 181 17.11 3.82 3.68
CA SER A 181 18.02 3.83 4.83
C SER A 181 18.12 5.22 5.48
N ASP A 182 17.95 6.27 4.69
CA ASP A 182 18.02 7.67 5.12
C ASP A 182 16.66 8.27 5.55
N ASP A 183 15.58 7.50 5.49
CA ASP A 183 14.27 7.88 6.04
C ASP A 183 14.30 7.97 7.58
N ILE A 184 15.42 8.44 8.11
CA ILE A 184 15.54 8.82 9.51
C ILE A 184 14.77 10.12 9.64
N ILE A 185 13.74 10.11 10.46
CA ILE A 185 12.99 11.32 10.77
C ILE A 185 13.99 12.36 11.25
N LYS A 186 14.20 13.36 10.42
CA LYS A 186 14.75 14.61 10.87
C LYS A 186 13.72 15.22 11.81
N LYS A 187 14.12 15.35 13.09
CA LYS A 187 13.38 16.08 14.12
C LYS A 187 13.03 17.48 13.64
#